data_8b0b42fc8cd3072df6c680cbcdfc0b58
#
_entry.id   8b0b42fc8cd3072df6c680cbcdfc0b58
#
_cell.length_a   1.000
_cell.length_b   1.000
_cell.length_c   1.000
_cell.angle_alpha   90.00
_cell.angle_beta   90.00
_cell.angle_gamma   90.00
#
_symmetry.space_group_name_H-M   'P 1'
#
loop_
_entity.id
_entity.type
_entity.pdbx_description
1 polymer ?
#
loop_
_entity_poly.entity_id
_entity_poly.type
_entity_poly.pdbx_seq_one_letter_code
_entity_poly.pdbx_strand_id
1 'polypeptide(L)'
;MQARLSATDLACRKGDRLLFRQLDLDLGPGDMLHVRGPNGVGKTSLMRLLAGLARPFAGNIERSGEVGMIDGRHALDPDRKFGEALRFWARLDGGGDIAEPMRRLGIDALVDIPVGYLSTGQKQRGVIARLMLRPRPIWLLDEAFAGLDTASQDLLADLVSEHCQAGGLCAFVSHQPVDLPARVLDLAEYA
;
A
#
# COMPACT_ATOMS: atom_id res chain seq x y z
N MET A 1 -13.72 -15.97 3.28
CA MET A 1 -13.67 -14.96 4.37
C MET A 1 -13.72 -13.60 3.72
N GLN A 2 -14.58 -12.69 4.16
CA GLN A 2 -14.66 -11.34 3.62
C GLN A 2 -13.52 -10.48 4.19
N ALA A 3 -12.97 -9.58 3.40
CA ALA A 3 -11.97 -8.64 3.85
C ALA A 3 -12.53 -7.73 4.94
N ARG A 4 -11.85 -7.58 6.06
CA ARG A 4 -12.20 -6.60 7.10
C ARG A 4 -10.95 -6.10 7.81
N LEU A 5 -10.95 -4.83 8.13
CA LEU A 5 -9.90 -4.19 8.90
C LEU A 5 -10.55 -3.19 9.86
N SER A 6 -10.44 -3.44 11.16
CA SER A 6 -11.00 -2.55 12.18
C SER A 6 -9.95 -2.18 13.22
N ALA A 7 -10.13 -1.00 13.79
CA ALA A 7 -9.36 -0.52 14.94
C ALA A 7 -10.30 0.14 15.93
N THR A 8 -10.05 -0.07 17.23
CA THR A 8 -10.86 0.47 18.32
C THR A 8 -9.94 1.10 19.35
N ASP A 9 -10.24 2.37 19.71
CA ASP A 9 -9.50 3.20 20.67
C ASP A 9 -7.98 3.18 20.40
N LEU A 10 -7.61 3.21 19.12
CA LEU A 10 -6.23 3.04 18.71
C LEU A 10 -5.39 4.25 19.06
N ALA A 11 -4.25 4.01 19.71
CA ALA A 11 -3.25 5.03 20.01
C ALA A 11 -1.86 4.60 19.49
N CYS A 12 -1.10 5.57 19.02
CA CYS A 12 0.26 5.40 18.54
C CYS A 12 1.23 6.34 19.24
N ARG A 13 2.36 5.79 19.70
CA ARG A 13 3.47 6.56 20.28
C ARG A 13 4.77 6.23 19.55
N LYS A 14 5.59 7.23 19.32
CA LYS A 14 6.94 7.06 18.75
C LYS A 14 7.96 7.74 19.69
N GLY A 15 8.78 6.93 20.36
CA GLY A 15 9.57 7.41 21.50
C GLY A 15 8.63 7.94 22.58
N ASP A 16 8.87 9.16 23.06
CA ASP A 16 8.04 9.80 24.08
C ASP A 16 6.88 10.63 23.51
N ARG A 17 6.80 10.75 22.17
CA ARG A 17 5.73 11.53 21.53
C ARG A 17 4.54 10.66 21.20
N LEU A 18 3.38 11.01 21.75
CA LEU A 18 2.08 10.53 21.31
C LEU A 18 1.78 11.15 19.94
N LEU A 19 1.47 10.31 18.95
CA LEU A 19 1.16 10.75 17.59
C LEU A 19 -0.33 10.94 17.39
N PHE A 20 -1.13 9.98 17.85
CA PHE A 20 -2.60 10.04 17.85
C PHE A 20 -3.18 9.07 18.89
N ARG A 21 -4.45 9.28 19.24
CA ARG A 21 -5.19 8.46 20.21
C ARG A 21 -6.68 8.42 19.88
N GLN A 22 -7.39 7.45 20.48
CA GLN A 22 -8.84 7.31 20.38
C GLN A 22 -9.33 7.23 18.92
N LEU A 23 -8.53 6.61 18.04
CA LEU A 23 -8.88 6.43 16.66
C LEU A 23 -9.67 5.14 16.48
N ASP A 24 -10.91 5.29 16.01
CA ASP A 24 -11.77 4.19 15.61
C ASP A 24 -11.90 4.14 14.09
N LEU A 25 -11.84 2.93 13.55
CA LEU A 25 -11.99 2.71 12.12
C LEU A 25 -12.59 1.33 11.87
N ASP A 26 -13.44 1.23 10.87
CA ASP A 26 -13.98 -0.04 10.37
C ASP A 26 -14.08 0.04 8.85
N LEU A 27 -13.42 -0.91 8.19
CA LEU A 27 -13.39 -1.06 6.74
C LEU A 27 -13.81 -2.48 6.37
N GLY A 28 -14.79 -2.58 5.49
CA GLY A 28 -15.28 -3.81 4.88
C GLY A 28 -14.95 -3.92 3.40
N PRO A 29 -15.48 -4.98 2.73
CA PRO A 29 -15.31 -5.18 1.30
C PRO A 29 -15.84 -4.00 0.50
N GLY A 30 -15.03 -3.51 -0.44
CA GLY A 30 -15.34 -2.35 -1.28
C GLY A 30 -14.92 -1.01 -0.71
N ASP A 31 -14.56 -0.94 0.56
CA ASP A 31 -14.20 0.32 1.20
C ASP A 31 -12.85 0.85 0.73
N MET A 32 -12.81 2.17 0.53
CA MET A 32 -11.59 2.93 0.29
C MET A 32 -11.43 4.01 1.34
N LEU A 33 -10.24 4.10 1.97
CA LEU A 33 -9.91 5.09 2.98
C LEU A 33 -8.70 5.92 2.55
N HIS A 34 -8.87 7.23 2.44
CA HIS A 34 -7.76 8.15 2.25
C HIS A 34 -7.34 8.76 3.58
N VAL A 35 -6.18 8.37 4.09
CA VAL A 35 -5.60 8.91 5.33
C VAL A 35 -4.85 10.20 5.00
N ARG A 36 -5.30 11.31 5.55
CA ARG A 36 -4.72 12.66 5.39
C ARG A 36 -4.14 13.20 6.68
N GLY A 37 -3.49 14.34 6.59
CA GLY A 37 -2.92 15.09 7.71
C GLY A 37 -1.50 15.60 7.41
N PRO A 38 -0.97 16.50 8.24
CA PRO A 38 0.34 17.11 8.04
C PRO A 38 1.48 16.08 8.16
N ASN A 39 2.68 16.47 7.71
CA ASN A 39 3.87 15.64 7.88
C ASN A 39 4.18 15.44 9.36
N GLY A 40 4.54 14.20 9.73
CA GLY A 40 4.87 13.85 11.10
C GLY A 40 3.67 13.58 12.03
N VAL A 41 2.41 13.68 11.55
CA VAL A 41 1.20 13.37 12.35
C VAL A 41 1.06 11.87 12.66
N GLY A 42 1.71 10.98 11.88
CA GLY A 42 1.70 9.54 12.14
C GLY A 42 1.09 8.67 11.04
N LYS A 43 0.83 9.20 9.83
CA LYS A 43 0.22 8.44 8.71
C LYS A 43 0.93 7.11 8.43
N THR A 44 2.24 7.13 8.20
CA THR A 44 3.05 5.92 8.01
C THR A 44 3.01 4.99 9.23
N SER A 45 2.95 5.55 10.44
CA SER A 45 2.83 4.75 11.67
C SER A 45 1.48 4.05 11.72
N LEU A 46 0.39 4.74 11.38
CA LEU A 46 -0.93 4.14 11.26
C LEU A 46 -0.94 3.02 10.23
N MET A 47 -0.42 3.24 9.02
CA MET A 47 -0.34 2.21 7.99
C MET A 47 0.43 0.96 8.46
N ARG A 48 1.54 1.13 9.20
CA ARG A 48 2.29 0.02 9.78
C ARG A 48 1.57 -0.70 10.90
N LEU A 49 0.82 0.01 11.74
CA LEU A 49 -0.06 -0.60 12.74
C LEU A 49 -1.14 -1.44 12.07
N LEU A 50 -1.84 -0.86 11.08
CA LEU A 50 -2.86 -1.55 10.30
C LEU A 50 -2.30 -2.77 9.54
N ALA A 51 -1.04 -2.73 9.11
CA ALA A 51 -0.36 -3.87 8.49
C ALA A 51 0.11 -4.95 9.50
N GLY A 52 0.09 -4.67 10.79
CA GLY A 52 0.66 -5.57 11.81
C GLY A 52 2.20 -5.53 11.90
N LEU A 53 2.82 -4.53 11.28
CA LEU A 53 4.27 -4.32 11.31
C LEU A 53 4.74 -3.54 12.53
N ALA A 54 3.81 -3.02 13.32
CA ALA A 54 4.07 -2.34 14.59
C ALA A 54 2.98 -2.72 15.61
N ARG A 55 3.28 -2.55 16.89
CA ARG A 55 2.31 -2.76 17.98
C ARG A 55 1.68 -1.42 18.36
N PRO A 56 0.37 -1.36 18.60
CA PRO A 56 -0.27 -0.16 19.12
C PRO A 56 0.23 0.18 20.53
N PHE A 57 0.20 1.47 20.87
CA PHE A 57 0.44 1.92 22.23
C PHE A 57 -0.77 1.61 23.13
N ALA A 58 -1.98 1.78 22.62
CA ALA A 58 -3.24 1.37 23.22
C ALA A 58 -4.25 1.02 22.11
N GLY A 59 -5.36 0.39 22.49
CA GLY A 59 -6.41 -0.04 21.57
C GLY A 59 -6.12 -1.39 20.92
N ASN A 60 -7.01 -1.78 20.02
CA ASN A 60 -6.95 -3.06 19.33
C ASN A 60 -7.11 -2.90 17.81
N ILE A 61 -6.53 -3.82 17.05
CA ILE A 61 -6.69 -3.92 15.59
C ILE A 61 -7.04 -5.35 15.22
N GLU A 62 -8.14 -5.51 14.51
CA GLU A 62 -8.58 -6.80 13.97
C GLU A 62 -8.46 -6.81 12.46
N ARG A 63 -8.01 -7.94 11.90
CA ARG A 63 -7.82 -8.15 10.47
C ARG A 63 -8.43 -9.47 10.06
N SER A 64 -9.27 -9.44 9.03
CA SER A 64 -9.75 -10.63 8.35
C SER A 64 -9.28 -10.59 6.91
N GLY A 65 -8.25 -11.37 6.61
CA GLY A 65 -7.57 -11.41 5.32
C GLY A 65 -6.10 -11.01 5.37
N GLU A 66 -5.36 -11.42 4.34
CA GLU A 66 -3.95 -11.06 4.19
C GLU A 66 -3.78 -9.61 3.74
N VAL A 67 -2.71 -8.98 4.24
CA VAL A 67 -2.39 -7.58 3.94
C VAL A 67 -1.30 -7.51 2.87
N GLY A 68 -1.54 -6.75 1.82
CA GLY A 68 -0.53 -6.25 0.90
C GLY A 68 -0.17 -4.81 1.25
N MET A 69 1.12 -4.52 1.45
CA MET A 69 1.55 -3.17 1.79
C MET A 69 2.61 -2.65 0.84
N ILE A 70 2.44 -1.39 0.44
CA ILE A 70 3.49 -0.54 -0.15
C ILE A 70 3.84 0.53 0.89
N ASP A 71 5.14 0.66 1.24
CA ASP A 71 5.60 1.56 2.31
C ASP A 71 6.68 2.58 1.84
N GLY A 72 6.63 2.96 0.56
CA GLY A 72 7.59 3.90 -0.03
C GLY A 72 9.00 3.33 -0.22
N ARG A 73 9.26 2.09 0.21
CA ARG A 73 10.52 1.38 -0.03
C ARG A 73 10.34 0.42 -1.19
N HIS A 74 11.19 0.54 -2.19
CA HIS A 74 11.04 -0.32 -3.38
C HIS A 74 11.31 -1.79 -3.07
N ALA A 75 12.14 -2.11 -2.06
CA ALA A 75 12.50 -3.48 -1.67
C ALA A 75 12.91 -4.38 -2.86
N LEU A 76 13.48 -3.76 -3.90
CA LEU A 76 14.03 -4.40 -5.09
C LEU A 76 15.55 -4.28 -5.02
N ASP A 77 16.25 -5.39 -5.18
CA ASP A 77 17.71 -5.45 -5.16
C ASP A 77 18.26 -4.69 -6.40
N PRO A 78 19.05 -3.60 -6.22
CA PRO A 78 19.53 -2.76 -7.30
C PRO A 78 20.45 -3.48 -8.27
N ASP A 79 21.16 -4.53 -7.82
CA ASP A 79 22.14 -5.25 -8.60
C ASP A 79 21.54 -6.40 -9.42
N ARG A 80 20.27 -6.74 -9.19
CA ARG A 80 19.56 -7.78 -9.93
C ARG A 80 18.85 -7.23 -11.13
N LYS A 81 18.69 -8.08 -12.16
CA LYS A 81 17.74 -7.81 -13.23
C LYS A 81 16.32 -7.67 -12.67
N PHE A 82 15.55 -6.75 -13.23
CA PHE A 82 14.23 -6.41 -12.72
C PHE A 82 13.28 -7.63 -12.68
N GLY A 83 13.25 -8.43 -13.74
CA GLY A 83 12.47 -9.67 -13.74
C GLY A 83 12.91 -10.69 -12.70
N GLU A 84 14.22 -10.77 -12.39
CA GLU A 84 14.72 -11.66 -11.33
C GLU A 84 14.28 -11.17 -9.94
N ALA A 85 14.34 -9.86 -9.70
CA ALA A 85 13.88 -9.25 -8.46
C ALA A 85 12.38 -9.49 -8.23
N LEU A 86 11.55 -9.37 -9.27
CA LEU A 86 10.12 -9.67 -9.19
C LEU A 86 9.85 -11.18 -9.00
N ARG A 87 10.56 -12.07 -9.73
CA ARG A 87 10.42 -13.52 -9.53
C ARG A 87 10.85 -13.97 -8.15
N PHE A 88 11.83 -13.30 -7.53
CA PHE A 88 12.21 -13.56 -6.14
C PHE A 88 11.01 -13.33 -5.21
N TRP A 89 10.34 -12.19 -5.34
CA TRP A 89 9.15 -11.87 -4.53
C TRP A 89 7.97 -12.79 -4.86
N ALA A 90 7.75 -13.11 -6.15
CA ALA A 90 6.71 -14.06 -6.53
C ALA A 90 6.88 -15.40 -5.81
N ARG A 91 8.10 -15.94 -5.78
CA ARG A 91 8.40 -17.21 -5.08
C ARG A 91 8.20 -17.11 -3.56
N LEU A 92 8.60 -15.98 -2.95
CA LEU A 92 8.42 -15.76 -1.51
C LEU A 92 6.94 -15.68 -1.13
N ASP A 93 6.13 -15.09 -1.99
CA ASP A 93 4.69 -14.89 -1.79
C ASP A 93 3.84 -16.11 -2.21
N GLY A 94 4.45 -17.25 -2.54
CA GLY A 94 3.74 -18.49 -2.86
C GLY A 94 3.59 -18.78 -4.34
N GLY A 95 4.32 -18.09 -5.19
CA GLY A 95 4.29 -18.22 -6.64
C GLY A 95 3.45 -17.14 -7.30
N GLY A 96 3.53 -17.09 -8.62
CA GLY A 96 2.80 -16.13 -9.44
C GLY A 96 3.58 -15.82 -10.72
N ASP A 97 2.86 -15.64 -11.82
CA ASP A 97 3.47 -15.17 -13.06
C ASP A 97 3.69 -13.65 -12.98
N ILE A 98 4.91 -13.22 -13.28
CA ILE A 98 5.25 -11.79 -13.31
C ILE A 98 4.83 -11.12 -14.60
N ALA A 99 4.57 -11.90 -15.67
CA ALA A 99 4.37 -11.37 -17.01
C ALA A 99 3.12 -10.47 -17.09
N GLU A 100 2.01 -10.92 -16.53
CA GLU A 100 0.76 -10.15 -16.56
C GLU A 100 0.86 -8.83 -15.77
N PRO A 101 1.31 -8.80 -14.49
CA PRO A 101 1.52 -7.55 -13.78
C PRO A 101 2.49 -6.60 -14.50
N MET A 102 3.59 -7.13 -15.06
CA MET A 102 4.57 -6.30 -15.78
C MET A 102 3.95 -5.67 -17.04
N ARG A 103 3.21 -6.45 -17.82
CA ARG A 103 2.55 -5.98 -19.04
C ARG A 103 1.48 -4.93 -18.73
N ARG A 104 0.65 -5.20 -17.73
CA ARG A 104 -0.40 -4.28 -17.30
C ARG A 104 0.14 -2.93 -16.83
N LEU A 105 1.33 -2.93 -16.24
CA LEU A 105 2.02 -1.72 -15.77
C LEU A 105 2.96 -1.11 -16.81
N GLY A 106 3.05 -1.67 -18.04
CA GLY A 106 3.91 -1.17 -19.11
C GLY A 106 5.40 -1.21 -18.77
N ILE A 107 5.84 -2.25 -18.05
CA ILE A 107 7.23 -2.44 -17.61
C ILE A 107 7.82 -3.78 -18.05
N ASP A 108 7.16 -4.52 -18.92
CA ASP A 108 7.60 -5.82 -19.44
C ASP A 108 8.89 -5.73 -20.26
N ALA A 109 9.07 -4.65 -21.02
CA ALA A 109 10.32 -4.40 -21.76
C ALA A 109 11.54 -4.20 -20.84
N LEU A 110 11.35 -3.99 -19.54
CA LEU A 110 12.42 -3.71 -18.57
C LEU A 110 12.95 -4.98 -17.90
N VAL A 111 12.44 -6.17 -18.23
CA VAL A 111 12.69 -7.43 -17.51
C VAL A 111 14.17 -7.77 -17.34
N ASP A 112 15.01 -7.41 -18.32
CA ASP A 112 16.45 -7.68 -18.30
C ASP A 112 17.31 -6.50 -17.82
N ILE A 113 16.70 -5.36 -17.52
CA ILE A 113 17.41 -4.17 -17.03
C ILE A 113 17.70 -4.32 -15.53
N PRO A 114 18.93 -4.05 -15.05
CA PRO A 114 19.21 -4.02 -13.63
C PRO A 114 18.37 -2.94 -12.93
N VAL A 115 17.82 -3.26 -11.75
CA VAL A 115 16.94 -2.36 -10.98
C VAL A 115 17.59 -1.01 -10.70
N GLY A 116 18.91 -0.98 -10.50
CA GLY A 116 19.67 0.24 -10.26
C GLY A 116 19.51 1.29 -11.37
N TYR A 117 19.34 0.88 -12.61
CA TYR A 117 19.19 1.75 -13.79
C TYR A 117 17.76 2.22 -14.06
N LEU A 118 16.78 1.70 -13.34
CA LEU A 118 15.38 2.09 -13.50
C LEU A 118 15.13 3.49 -12.90
N SER A 119 14.26 4.27 -13.56
CA SER A 119 13.75 5.51 -12.99
C SER A 119 12.92 5.25 -11.72
N THR A 120 12.70 6.30 -10.91
CA THR A 120 11.85 6.19 -9.71
C THR A 120 10.45 5.70 -10.06
N GLY A 121 9.82 6.22 -11.11
CA GLY A 121 8.50 5.78 -11.56
C GLY A 121 8.47 4.32 -12.05
N GLN A 122 9.54 3.86 -12.73
CA GLN A 122 9.67 2.45 -13.14
C GLN A 122 9.83 1.53 -11.91
N LYS A 123 10.62 1.93 -10.92
CA LYS A 123 10.74 1.19 -9.66
C LYS A 123 9.41 1.15 -8.92
N GLN A 124 8.69 2.27 -8.87
CA GLN A 124 7.37 2.34 -8.22
C GLN A 124 6.36 1.42 -8.91
N ARG A 125 6.30 1.41 -10.25
CA ARG A 125 5.47 0.43 -10.99
C ARG A 125 5.88 -1.01 -10.69
N GLY A 126 7.17 -1.29 -10.49
CA GLY A 126 7.65 -2.61 -10.05
C GLY A 126 7.14 -3.02 -8.67
N VAL A 127 7.03 -2.08 -7.73
CA VAL A 127 6.45 -2.33 -6.41
C VAL A 127 4.94 -2.61 -6.51
N ILE A 128 4.24 -1.90 -7.40
CA ILE A 128 2.82 -2.17 -7.68
C ILE A 128 2.67 -3.55 -8.32
N ALA A 129 3.54 -3.91 -9.29
CA ALA A 129 3.55 -5.26 -9.87
C ALA A 129 3.67 -6.34 -8.78
N ARG A 130 4.58 -6.14 -7.82
CA ARG A 130 4.75 -7.05 -6.68
C ARG A 130 3.47 -7.18 -5.85
N LEU A 131 2.74 -6.10 -5.61
CA LEU A 131 1.46 -6.16 -4.90
C LEU A 131 0.44 -7.05 -5.62
N MET A 132 0.48 -7.07 -6.95
CA MET A 132 -0.42 -7.85 -7.80
C MET A 132 -0.05 -9.34 -7.91
N LEU A 133 1.17 -9.75 -7.53
CA LEU A 133 1.64 -11.14 -7.69
C LEU A 133 0.82 -12.16 -6.90
N ARG A 134 0.19 -11.72 -5.82
CA ARG A 134 -0.65 -12.57 -4.97
C ARG A 134 -1.92 -11.81 -4.57
N PRO A 135 -3.10 -12.45 -4.67
CA PRO A 135 -4.33 -11.87 -4.15
C PRO A 135 -4.23 -11.62 -2.64
N ARG A 136 -4.31 -10.37 -2.25
CA ARG A 136 -4.38 -9.94 -0.86
C ARG A 136 -5.59 -9.03 -0.71
N PRO A 137 -6.59 -9.42 0.08
CA PRO A 137 -7.84 -8.68 0.15
C PRO A 137 -7.73 -7.30 0.82
N ILE A 138 -6.65 -7.03 1.56
CA ILE A 138 -6.42 -5.74 2.23
C ILE A 138 -5.19 -5.07 1.60
N TRP A 139 -5.38 -3.92 0.97
CA TRP A 139 -4.30 -3.11 0.43
C TRP A 139 -4.04 -1.89 1.30
N LEU A 140 -2.77 -1.71 1.71
CA LEU A 140 -2.29 -0.55 2.46
C LEU A 140 -1.20 0.15 1.66
N LEU A 141 -1.49 1.36 1.16
CA LEU A 141 -0.64 2.08 0.21
C LEU A 141 -0.11 3.36 0.86
N ASP A 142 1.11 3.33 1.37
CA ASP A 142 1.78 4.50 1.95
C ASP A 142 2.62 5.20 0.86
N GLU A 143 2.14 6.35 0.38
CA GLU A 143 2.75 7.17 -0.68
C GLU A 143 2.97 6.42 -2.01
N ALA A 144 2.10 5.45 -2.35
CA ALA A 144 2.25 4.64 -3.55
C ALA A 144 2.10 5.44 -4.87
N PHE A 145 1.42 6.57 -4.83
CA PHE A 145 1.24 7.48 -5.97
C PHE A 145 2.43 8.42 -6.19
N ALA A 146 3.34 8.53 -5.22
CA ALA A 146 4.49 9.42 -5.32
C ALA A 146 5.47 8.97 -6.41
N GLY A 147 5.97 9.93 -7.21
CA GLY A 147 6.94 9.67 -8.27
C GLY A 147 6.37 9.01 -9.53
N LEU A 148 5.06 8.81 -9.61
CA LEU A 148 4.36 8.37 -10.81
C LEU A 148 3.96 9.58 -11.67
N ASP A 149 4.00 9.42 -12.99
CA ASP A 149 3.35 10.33 -13.94
C ASP A 149 1.83 10.17 -13.90
N THR A 150 1.10 11.11 -14.47
CA THR A 150 -0.37 11.13 -14.45
C THR A 150 -0.97 9.81 -14.95
N ALA A 151 -0.50 9.30 -16.09
CA ALA A 151 -1.02 8.05 -16.64
C ALA A 151 -0.80 6.85 -15.70
N SER A 152 0.34 6.80 -15.01
CA SER A 152 0.62 5.74 -14.02
C SER A 152 -0.18 5.92 -12.71
N GLN A 153 -0.52 7.18 -12.34
CA GLN A 153 -1.41 7.45 -11.22
C GLN A 153 -2.84 6.99 -11.52
N ASP A 154 -3.34 7.31 -12.72
CA ASP A 154 -4.66 6.88 -13.19
C ASP A 154 -4.73 5.34 -13.22
N LEU A 155 -3.71 4.69 -13.76
CA LEU A 155 -3.63 3.23 -13.76
C LEU A 155 -3.64 2.63 -12.35
N LEU A 156 -2.91 3.22 -11.39
CA LEU A 156 -2.96 2.75 -10.00
C LEU A 156 -4.34 2.99 -9.36
N ALA A 157 -5.00 4.11 -9.67
CA ALA A 157 -6.35 4.39 -9.20
C ALA A 157 -7.36 3.36 -9.75
N ASP A 158 -7.25 3.01 -11.05
CA ASP A 158 -8.05 1.95 -11.66
C ASP A 158 -7.82 0.59 -10.98
N LEU A 159 -6.56 0.23 -10.73
CA LEU A 159 -6.21 -1.01 -10.01
C LEU A 159 -6.81 -1.07 -8.60
N VAL A 160 -6.78 0.04 -7.86
CA VAL A 160 -7.41 0.14 -6.54
C VAL A 160 -8.92 -0.01 -6.65
N SER A 161 -9.53 0.65 -7.65
CA SER A 161 -10.98 0.56 -7.88
C SER A 161 -11.41 -0.87 -8.21
N GLU A 162 -10.72 -1.54 -9.12
CA GLU A 162 -10.98 -2.93 -9.47
C GLU A 162 -10.81 -3.86 -8.27
N HIS A 163 -9.75 -3.65 -7.47
CA HIS A 163 -9.50 -4.44 -6.27
C HIS A 163 -10.65 -4.33 -5.26
N CYS A 164 -11.14 -3.12 -5.00
CA CYS A 164 -12.24 -2.89 -4.08
C CYS A 164 -13.57 -3.43 -4.65
N GLN A 165 -13.84 -3.26 -5.95
CA GLN A 165 -15.02 -3.83 -6.62
C GLN A 165 -15.02 -5.36 -6.60
N ALA A 166 -13.86 -6.00 -6.60
CA ALA A 166 -13.71 -7.45 -6.44
C ALA A 166 -13.87 -7.95 -4.99
N GLY A 167 -14.23 -7.06 -4.05
CA GLY A 167 -14.46 -7.39 -2.64
C GLY A 167 -13.23 -7.23 -1.74
N GLY A 168 -12.16 -6.63 -2.23
CA GLY A 168 -11.06 -6.16 -1.42
C GLY A 168 -11.39 -4.85 -0.71
N LEU A 169 -10.44 -4.34 0.08
CA LEU A 169 -10.49 -3.00 0.66
C LEU A 169 -9.11 -2.32 0.54
N CYS A 170 -9.10 -0.98 0.53
CA CYS A 170 -7.88 -0.22 0.40
C CYS A 170 -7.83 0.96 1.37
N ALA A 171 -6.73 1.10 2.12
CA ALA A 171 -6.39 2.35 2.79
C ALA A 171 -5.11 2.92 2.18
N PHE A 172 -5.12 4.22 1.88
CA PHE A 172 -3.95 4.85 1.25
C PHE A 172 -3.63 6.22 1.83
N VAL A 173 -2.35 6.57 1.75
CA VAL A 173 -1.80 7.90 2.03
C VAL A 173 -1.32 8.48 0.73
N SER A 174 -1.70 9.72 0.41
CA SER A 174 -1.16 10.47 -0.72
C SER A 174 -1.16 11.97 -0.40
N HIS A 175 -0.09 12.64 -0.79
CA HIS A 175 -0.02 14.10 -0.79
C HIS A 175 -0.57 14.72 -2.09
N GLN A 176 -0.69 13.91 -3.12
CA GLN A 176 -1.25 14.32 -4.40
C GLN A 176 -2.76 14.07 -4.42
N PRO A 177 -3.52 14.86 -5.17
CA PRO A 177 -4.93 14.54 -5.46
C PRO A 177 -5.02 13.16 -6.12
N VAL A 178 -5.90 12.32 -5.64
CA VAL A 178 -6.19 11.00 -6.23
C VAL A 178 -7.70 10.95 -6.47
N ASP A 179 -8.10 10.65 -7.69
CA ASP A 179 -9.50 10.54 -8.07
C ASP A 179 -10.04 9.13 -7.73
N LEU A 180 -10.36 8.95 -6.46
CA LEU A 180 -10.96 7.73 -5.91
C LEU A 180 -12.12 8.11 -4.98
N PRO A 181 -13.25 7.39 -5.01
CA PRO A 181 -14.41 7.63 -4.14
C PRO A 181 -14.11 7.15 -2.70
N ALA A 182 -13.04 7.65 -2.11
CA ALA A 182 -12.55 7.22 -0.81
C ALA A 182 -13.12 8.08 0.33
N ARG A 183 -13.49 7.43 1.44
CA ARG A 183 -13.75 8.13 2.69
C ARG A 183 -12.45 8.78 3.17
N VAL A 184 -12.51 10.02 3.64
CA VAL A 184 -11.34 10.73 4.17
C VAL A 184 -11.27 10.55 5.69
N LEU A 185 -10.09 10.22 6.18
CA LEU A 185 -9.70 10.26 7.59
C LEU A 185 -8.61 11.33 7.77
N ASP A 186 -8.93 12.43 8.41
CA ASP A 186 -7.90 13.40 8.80
C ASP A 186 -7.29 12.96 10.14
N LEU A 187 -6.05 12.48 10.09
CA LEU A 187 -5.37 11.98 11.29
C LEU A 187 -5.02 13.09 12.28
N ALA A 188 -5.04 14.37 11.85
CA ALA A 188 -4.79 15.49 12.75
C ALA A 188 -5.92 15.68 13.79
N GLU A 189 -7.12 15.20 13.51
CA GLU A 189 -8.24 15.25 14.48
C GLU A 189 -8.03 14.34 15.70
N TYR A 190 -7.09 13.40 15.61
CA TYR A 190 -6.76 12.41 16.66
C TYR A 190 -5.40 12.69 17.35
N ALA A 191 -4.69 13.75 16.98
CA ALA A 191 -3.34 14.07 17.44
C ALA A 191 -3.30 14.70 18.85
#